data_7f7178777477256c2c767530494e18ae
#
_entry.id   7f7178777477256c2c767530494e18ae
#
_cell.length_a   1.000
_cell.length_b   1.000
_cell.length_c   1.000
_cell.angle_alpha   90.00
_cell.angle_beta   90.00
_cell.angle_gamma   90.00
#
_symmetry.space_group_name_H-M   'P 1'
#
loop_
_entity.id
_entity.type
_entity.pdbx_description
1 polymer ?
#
loop_
_entity_poly.entity_id
_entity_poly.type
_entity_poly.pdbx_seq_one_letter_code
_entity_poly.pdbx_strand_id
1 'polypeptide(L)'
;MPIQNNPDLYDAIVIGGGPAGLAAGIYLARACCRVLILEKESFGGQITITSEVVNYPGSEPMSGAELTARMRRQAEGFGAEFKLAEVRELHMGGDIREVVTSQGTFRTFGVLLATGARPRMVGFKGEQEFRGHGVAYCATCDGEFFTGKEIFVIGGGFAAAEEGVFLTKYAKHVTILMRGADFSCASSTAQEAREHEKITVITHAVVDSIEGDALPERIIWHDKETGEKTSYAPADGDTIGVFVFAGYEPEAELVRGIAEINERGYVVTDREQQTKVPGLYAAGDVCVKELRQVVTAVSDGAIAATGLERYAEKMRAKTGQRPVFPERREAPHAAAETPKEASGAAYDGPFSADVVAQLNTVFSRMEQPLRLELYLDDRPVSEELRAYMTKLATFTDKLAVEEKRDEAIKTPCVRVCRTDGTWTGLAFHGVPGGHEFTSFILGLYNASGPGQPVADEDKARIEKLKKDMHLTILVSLTCTMCPELVTSAQRIASLSPRVTTDVYDLNHFPDLREKYNVMSVPCFMFNDGELHFGKKNVPQLLDLLEQEEK
;
A
#
# COMPACT_ATOMS: atom_id res chain seq x y z
N MET A 1 36.29 -7.55 29.02
CA MET A 1 35.49 -6.58 29.77
C MET A 1 34.22 -7.27 30.24
N PRO A 2 33.66 -6.94 31.42
CA PRO A 2 32.35 -7.49 31.81
C PRO A 2 31.30 -7.10 30.77
N ILE A 3 30.42 -8.04 30.43
CA ILE A 3 29.34 -7.81 29.47
C ILE A 3 28.33 -6.84 30.13
N GLN A 4 28.04 -5.73 29.44
CA GLN A 4 27.06 -4.74 29.89
C GLN A 4 25.79 -4.86 29.04
N ASN A 5 24.67 -5.16 29.68
CA ASN A 5 23.36 -5.18 29.06
C ASN A 5 22.91 -3.76 28.72
N ASN A 6 22.45 -3.54 27.47
CA ASN A 6 21.99 -2.25 27.00
C ASN A 6 20.59 -2.40 26.36
N PRO A 7 19.53 -1.93 27.05
CA PRO A 7 18.15 -2.04 26.55
C PRO A 7 17.84 -1.10 25.38
N ASP A 8 18.66 -0.06 25.16
CA ASP A 8 18.46 0.92 24.08
C ASP A 8 19.24 0.58 22.83
N LEU A 9 19.93 -0.58 22.84
CA LEU A 9 20.76 -1.02 21.72
C LEU A 9 20.09 -2.16 20.96
N TYR A 10 20.17 -2.09 19.63
CA TYR A 10 19.83 -3.17 18.72
C TYR A 10 21.08 -3.81 18.13
N ASP A 11 21.00 -5.08 17.77
CA ASP A 11 22.05 -5.73 16.97
C ASP A 11 22.04 -5.24 15.54
N ALA A 12 20.84 -5.09 15.00
CA ALA A 12 20.61 -4.60 13.65
C ALA A 12 19.34 -3.74 13.58
N ILE A 13 19.39 -2.70 12.77
CA ILE A 13 18.22 -1.95 12.33
C ILE A 13 18.07 -2.13 10.82
N VAL A 14 16.89 -2.54 10.40
CA VAL A 14 16.51 -2.70 8.99
C VAL A 14 15.63 -1.52 8.59
N ILE A 15 15.98 -0.83 7.52
CA ILE A 15 15.25 0.34 7.00
C ILE A 15 14.53 -0.08 5.72
N GLY A 16 13.21 -0.17 5.80
CA GLY A 16 12.31 -0.65 4.75
C GLY A 16 11.68 -1.99 5.11
N GLY A 17 10.36 -2.02 5.12
CA GLY A 17 9.51 -3.17 5.48
C GLY A 17 9.01 -3.97 4.28
N GLY A 18 9.68 -3.88 3.12
CA GLY A 18 9.42 -4.69 1.94
C GLY A 18 10.00 -6.10 2.02
N PRO A 19 9.89 -6.93 0.95
CA PRO A 19 10.33 -8.34 0.97
C PRO A 19 11.78 -8.56 1.41
N ALA A 20 12.71 -7.66 1.02
CA ALA A 20 14.12 -7.75 1.45
C ALA A 20 14.26 -7.53 2.97
N GLY A 21 13.62 -6.48 3.50
CA GLY A 21 13.68 -6.18 4.93
C GLY A 21 12.97 -7.20 5.79
N LEU A 22 11.83 -7.73 5.33
CA LEU A 22 11.09 -8.80 6.02
C LEU A 22 11.91 -10.09 6.07
N ALA A 23 12.53 -10.48 4.94
CA ALA A 23 13.43 -11.63 4.91
C ALA A 23 14.63 -11.45 5.86
N ALA A 24 15.25 -10.27 5.84
CA ALA A 24 16.35 -9.97 6.75
C ALA A 24 15.91 -10.06 8.23
N GLY A 25 14.72 -9.53 8.55
CA GLY A 25 14.14 -9.64 9.89
C GLY A 25 13.96 -11.07 10.36
N ILE A 26 13.47 -11.97 9.48
CA ILE A 26 13.34 -13.39 9.76
C ILE A 26 14.71 -14.00 10.11
N TYR A 27 15.73 -13.79 9.27
CA TYR A 27 17.04 -14.39 9.45
C TYR A 27 17.77 -13.85 10.68
N LEU A 28 17.77 -12.54 10.91
CA LEU A 28 18.37 -11.91 12.08
C LEU A 28 17.70 -12.35 13.39
N ALA A 29 16.36 -12.34 13.44
CA ALA A 29 15.64 -12.74 14.64
C ALA A 29 15.83 -14.23 14.96
N ARG A 30 15.87 -15.12 13.94
CA ARG A 30 16.23 -16.54 14.10
C ARG A 30 17.64 -16.73 14.63
N ALA A 31 18.59 -15.88 14.24
CA ALA A 31 19.95 -15.87 14.75
C ALA A 31 20.08 -15.23 16.15
N CYS A 32 18.96 -15.03 16.84
CA CYS A 32 18.92 -14.39 18.16
C CYS A 32 19.57 -13.00 18.19
N CYS A 33 19.42 -12.24 17.11
CA CYS A 33 19.71 -10.81 17.07
C CYS A 33 18.48 -10.01 17.48
N ARG A 34 18.65 -8.99 18.32
CA ARG A 34 17.61 -8.00 18.53
C ARG A 34 17.55 -7.09 17.31
N VAL A 35 16.48 -7.21 16.53
CA VAL A 35 16.30 -6.51 15.27
C VAL A 35 15.06 -5.63 15.29
N LEU A 36 15.20 -4.39 14.81
CA LEU A 36 14.12 -3.45 14.59
C LEU A 36 13.96 -3.20 13.10
N ILE A 37 12.76 -3.37 12.56
CA ILE A 37 12.40 -3.03 11.18
C ILE A 37 11.63 -1.72 11.20
N LEU A 38 12.16 -0.71 10.51
CA LEU A 38 11.57 0.62 10.38
C LEU A 38 10.94 0.78 8.99
N GLU A 39 9.70 1.28 8.94
CA GLU A 39 9.01 1.60 7.71
C GLU A 39 8.34 2.97 7.84
N LYS A 40 8.36 3.76 6.75
CA LYS A 40 7.81 5.12 6.78
C LYS A 40 6.29 5.17 6.60
N GLU A 41 5.72 4.25 5.80
CA GLU A 41 4.31 4.27 5.40
C GLU A 41 3.59 3.00 5.85
N SER A 42 3.75 1.89 5.11
CA SER A 42 3.11 0.62 5.38
C SER A 42 4.06 -0.55 5.12
N PHE A 43 3.99 -1.59 5.96
CA PHE A 43 4.80 -2.78 5.77
C PHE A 43 4.31 -3.59 4.56
N GLY A 44 5.28 -4.16 3.83
CA GLY A 44 5.05 -5.00 2.66
C GLY A 44 5.75 -4.49 1.39
N GLY A 45 5.99 -3.16 1.29
CA GLY A 45 6.66 -2.54 0.15
C GLY A 45 5.82 -2.53 -1.13
N GLN A 46 6.45 -2.28 -2.28
CA GLN A 46 5.78 -2.07 -3.57
C GLN A 46 4.91 -3.25 -4.02
N ILE A 47 5.25 -4.48 -3.65
CA ILE A 47 4.50 -5.67 -4.08
C ILE A 47 3.07 -5.73 -3.51
N THR A 48 2.77 -4.98 -2.44
CA THR A 48 1.43 -4.97 -1.83
C THR A 48 0.34 -4.49 -2.77
N ILE A 49 0.69 -3.72 -3.80
CA ILE A 49 -0.26 -3.26 -4.83
C ILE A 49 -0.60 -4.33 -5.88
N THR A 50 0.18 -5.42 -5.94
CA THR A 50 -0.03 -6.50 -6.90
C THR A 50 -1.16 -7.41 -6.45
N SER A 51 -2.20 -7.54 -7.27
CA SER A 51 -3.39 -8.34 -6.97
C SER A 51 -3.09 -9.84 -6.90
N GLU A 52 -2.18 -10.34 -7.74
CA GLU A 52 -1.81 -11.74 -7.81
C GLU A 52 -0.32 -11.93 -8.10
N VAL A 53 0.37 -12.62 -7.20
CA VAL A 53 1.77 -13.04 -7.35
C VAL A 53 1.78 -14.54 -7.66
N VAL A 54 2.18 -14.91 -8.88
CA VAL A 54 2.20 -16.30 -9.35
C VAL A 54 3.60 -16.88 -9.46
N ASN A 55 4.64 -16.05 -9.32
CA ASN A 55 6.03 -16.39 -9.61
C ASN A 55 6.93 -16.43 -8.35
N TYR A 56 6.33 -16.51 -7.16
CA TYR A 56 7.10 -16.71 -5.92
C TYR A 56 7.18 -18.22 -5.62
N PRO A 57 8.39 -18.84 -5.69
CA PRO A 57 8.54 -20.27 -5.52
C PRO A 57 8.06 -20.77 -4.16
N GLY A 58 7.30 -21.86 -4.15
CA GLY A 58 6.81 -22.50 -2.93
C GLY A 58 5.56 -21.82 -2.34
N SER A 59 4.93 -20.93 -3.11
CA SER A 59 3.67 -20.28 -2.74
C SER A 59 2.62 -20.55 -3.80
N GLU A 60 1.40 -20.85 -3.39
CA GLU A 60 0.24 -20.78 -4.28
C GLU A 60 0.01 -19.31 -4.70
N PRO A 61 -0.68 -19.07 -5.84
CA PRO A 61 -1.05 -17.72 -6.25
C PRO A 61 -1.77 -16.97 -5.12
N MET A 62 -1.29 -15.77 -4.79
CA MET A 62 -1.87 -14.92 -3.76
C MET A 62 -1.53 -13.46 -4.01
N SER A 63 -2.25 -12.54 -3.36
CA SER A 63 -1.92 -11.12 -3.45
C SER A 63 -0.54 -10.81 -2.84
N GLY A 64 0.12 -9.77 -3.35
CA GLY A 64 1.39 -9.31 -2.78
C GLY A 64 1.24 -8.83 -1.33
N ALA A 65 0.07 -8.29 -0.98
CA ALA A 65 -0.27 -7.92 0.38
C ALA A 65 -0.30 -9.14 1.32
N GLU A 66 -0.95 -10.23 0.91
CA GLU A 66 -1.00 -11.47 1.70
C GLU A 66 0.38 -12.11 1.81
N LEU A 67 1.14 -12.18 0.73
CA LEU A 67 2.50 -12.72 0.73
C LEU A 67 3.39 -12.00 1.76
N THR A 68 3.39 -10.68 1.73
CA THR A 68 4.22 -9.88 2.64
C THR A 68 3.69 -9.87 4.07
N ALA A 69 2.37 -9.96 4.27
CA ALA A 69 1.78 -10.16 5.58
C ALA A 69 2.22 -11.49 6.22
N ARG A 70 2.31 -12.57 5.44
CA ARG A 70 2.88 -13.86 5.91
C ARG A 70 4.35 -13.73 6.29
N MET A 71 5.16 -13.06 5.46
CA MET A 71 6.57 -12.82 5.77
C MET A 71 6.72 -12.00 7.07
N ARG A 72 5.90 -10.98 7.26
CA ARG A 72 5.89 -10.16 8.46
C ARG A 72 5.56 -10.98 9.70
N ARG A 73 4.45 -11.75 9.68
CA ARG A 73 4.06 -12.64 10.79
C ARG A 73 5.17 -13.62 11.13
N GLN A 74 5.88 -14.15 10.12
CA GLN A 74 7.01 -15.05 10.32
C GLN A 74 8.16 -14.34 11.06
N ALA A 75 8.52 -13.11 10.68
CA ALA A 75 9.54 -12.32 11.34
C ALA A 75 9.17 -11.96 12.80
N GLU A 76 7.91 -11.53 13.02
CA GLU A 76 7.34 -11.27 14.35
C GLU A 76 7.37 -12.51 15.24
N GLY A 77 7.02 -13.68 14.68
CA GLY A 77 7.08 -14.97 15.38
C GLY A 77 8.48 -15.36 15.86
N PHE A 78 9.53 -14.91 15.18
CA PHE A 78 10.91 -15.05 15.63
C PHE A 78 11.38 -13.94 16.58
N GLY A 79 10.59 -12.89 16.78
CA GLY A 79 10.88 -11.80 17.72
C GLY A 79 11.47 -10.54 17.09
N ALA A 80 11.30 -10.33 15.78
CA ALA A 80 11.62 -9.06 15.15
C ALA A 80 10.65 -7.96 15.64
N GLU A 81 11.20 -6.80 15.97
CA GLU A 81 10.42 -5.61 16.35
C GLU A 81 10.08 -4.78 15.10
N PHE A 82 8.87 -4.22 15.04
CA PHE A 82 8.39 -3.42 13.92
C PHE A 82 7.94 -2.04 14.39
N LYS A 83 8.32 -1.00 13.64
CA LYS A 83 7.90 0.35 13.97
C LYS A 83 7.69 1.20 12.72
N LEU A 84 6.55 1.89 12.67
CA LEU A 84 6.31 2.91 11.66
C LEU A 84 7.02 4.20 12.07
N ALA A 85 8.12 4.51 11.38
CA ALA A 85 8.90 5.72 11.58
C ALA A 85 9.71 6.04 10.33
N GLU A 86 9.68 7.29 9.91
CA GLU A 86 10.51 7.79 8.83
C GLU A 86 11.95 7.97 9.32
N VAL A 87 12.91 7.31 8.66
CA VAL A 87 14.34 7.51 8.92
C VAL A 87 14.79 8.77 8.15
N ARG A 88 15.45 9.68 8.86
CA ARG A 88 15.89 10.96 8.32
C ARG A 88 17.39 11.04 8.12
N GLU A 89 18.17 10.47 9.04
CA GLU A 89 19.63 10.53 9.00
C GLU A 89 20.25 9.23 9.53
N LEU A 90 21.46 8.91 9.03
CA LEU A 90 22.28 7.79 9.46
C LEU A 90 23.65 8.28 9.93
N HIS A 91 23.98 8.03 11.17
CA HIS A 91 25.29 8.32 11.73
C HIS A 91 26.09 7.01 11.84
N MET A 92 26.93 6.76 10.82
CA MET A 92 27.69 5.51 10.68
C MET A 92 29.09 5.53 11.34
N GLY A 93 29.40 6.58 12.09
CA GLY A 93 30.66 6.72 12.83
C GLY A 93 30.68 5.91 14.13
N GLY A 94 31.91 5.54 14.61
CA GLY A 94 32.08 4.83 15.88
C GLY A 94 31.73 3.33 15.81
N ASP A 95 31.60 2.69 16.97
CA ASP A 95 31.27 1.27 17.10
C ASP A 95 29.77 1.01 17.26
N ILE A 96 29.02 2.02 17.66
CA ILE A 96 27.58 2.02 17.75
C ILE A 96 27.06 3.08 16.78
N ARG A 97 26.13 2.70 15.93
CA ARG A 97 25.51 3.56 14.91
C ARG A 97 24.26 4.19 15.46
N GLU A 98 23.89 5.33 14.91
CA GLU A 98 22.62 5.99 15.25
C GLU A 98 21.75 6.16 14.02
N VAL A 99 20.48 5.80 14.17
CA VAL A 99 19.42 5.94 13.16
C VAL A 99 18.44 6.97 13.67
N VAL A 100 18.46 8.17 13.09
CA VAL A 100 17.59 9.29 13.46
C VAL A 100 16.28 9.16 12.71
N THR A 101 15.17 9.16 13.44
CA THR A 101 13.83 8.98 12.86
C THR A 101 12.87 10.08 13.29
N SER A 102 11.67 10.11 12.70
CA SER A 102 10.55 10.96 13.12
C SER A 102 10.06 10.67 14.57
N GLN A 103 10.47 9.53 15.15
CA GLN A 103 10.05 9.09 16.50
C GLN A 103 11.22 8.97 17.49
N GLY A 104 12.34 9.60 17.21
CA GLY A 104 13.53 9.57 18.05
C GLY A 104 14.71 8.84 17.39
N THR A 105 15.81 8.74 18.12
CA THR A 105 17.05 8.12 17.65
C THR A 105 17.20 6.72 18.23
N PHE A 106 17.46 5.75 17.36
CA PHE A 106 17.74 4.36 17.72
C PHE A 106 19.21 4.04 17.53
N ARG A 107 19.75 3.19 18.42
CA ARG A 107 21.16 2.80 18.46
C ARG A 107 21.33 1.34 18.04
N THR A 108 22.32 1.07 17.21
CA THR A 108 22.55 -0.29 16.66
C THR A 108 24.02 -0.55 16.38
N PHE A 109 24.41 -1.82 16.29
CA PHE A 109 25.73 -2.16 15.78
C PHE A 109 25.82 -2.03 14.26
N GLY A 110 24.76 -2.36 13.53
CA GLY A 110 24.76 -2.24 12.08
C GLY A 110 23.38 -1.96 11.49
N VAL A 111 23.40 -1.51 10.24
CA VAL A 111 22.20 -1.06 9.51
C VAL A 111 22.10 -1.84 8.20
N LEU A 112 20.89 -2.25 7.87
CA LEU A 112 20.52 -2.77 6.55
C LEU A 112 19.55 -1.80 5.86
N LEU A 113 19.97 -1.26 4.71
CA LEU A 113 19.11 -0.46 3.84
C LEU A 113 18.32 -1.39 2.91
N ALA A 114 16.99 -1.42 3.05
CA ALA A 114 16.07 -2.24 2.26
C ALA A 114 14.90 -1.39 1.71
N THR A 115 15.19 -0.14 1.39
CA THR A 115 14.22 0.90 1.00
C THR A 115 13.61 0.69 -0.38
N GLY A 116 14.21 -0.17 -1.22
CA GLY A 116 13.68 -0.53 -2.53
C GLY A 116 13.87 0.56 -3.58
N ALA A 117 12.92 0.61 -4.53
CA ALA A 117 12.91 1.57 -5.64
C ALA A 117 11.47 1.99 -5.93
N ARG A 118 11.27 3.17 -6.49
CA ARG A 118 9.96 3.71 -6.91
C ARG A 118 9.87 3.84 -8.42
N PRO A 119 8.66 3.84 -9.00
CA PRO A 119 8.48 4.13 -10.42
C PRO A 119 9.05 5.51 -10.79
N ARG A 120 9.78 5.56 -11.91
CA ARG A 120 10.35 6.80 -12.43
C ARG A 120 9.28 7.62 -13.13
N MET A 121 9.17 8.89 -12.73
CA MET A 121 8.43 9.87 -13.51
C MET A 121 9.25 10.29 -14.73
N VAL A 122 8.59 10.47 -15.87
CA VAL A 122 9.20 10.91 -17.14
C VAL A 122 9.35 12.42 -17.17
N GLY A 123 8.43 13.15 -16.54
CA GLY A 123 8.45 14.61 -16.41
C GLY A 123 7.78 15.36 -17.56
N PHE A 124 6.91 14.72 -18.35
CA PHE A 124 6.11 15.43 -19.35
C PHE A 124 5.00 16.26 -18.71
N LYS A 125 4.54 17.27 -19.42
CA LYS A 125 3.46 18.15 -18.93
C LYS A 125 2.16 17.33 -18.75
N GLY A 126 1.50 17.49 -17.61
CA GLY A 126 0.28 16.74 -17.24
C GLY A 126 0.55 15.43 -16.47
N GLU A 127 1.78 14.89 -16.42
CA GLU A 127 2.07 13.63 -15.73
C GLU A 127 1.73 13.70 -14.24
N GLN A 128 2.14 14.76 -13.56
CA GLN A 128 1.86 14.96 -12.13
C GLN A 128 0.39 15.37 -11.90
N GLU A 129 -0.16 16.18 -12.80
CA GLU A 129 -1.53 16.69 -12.73
C GLU A 129 -2.54 15.56 -12.80
N PHE A 130 -2.39 14.64 -13.77
CA PHE A 130 -3.30 13.50 -13.97
C PHE A 130 -2.89 12.22 -13.22
N ARG A 131 -1.90 12.29 -12.35
CA ARG A 131 -1.47 11.13 -11.57
C ARG A 131 -2.56 10.65 -10.63
N GLY A 132 -2.98 9.37 -10.81
CA GLY A 132 -4.06 8.76 -10.05
C GLY A 132 -5.47 9.07 -10.57
N HIS A 133 -5.60 9.83 -11.65
CA HIS A 133 -6.85 10.09 -12.35
C HIS A 133 -6.67 10.14 -13.88
N GLY A 134 -6.04 9.07 -14.40
CA GLY A 134 -5.81 8.88 -15.82
C GLY A 134 -4.35 8.58 -16.16
N VAL A 135 -3.37 8.98 -15.32
CA VAL A 135 -1.97 8.54 -15.39
C VAL A 135 -1.69 7.54 -14.29
N ALA A 136 -1.28 6.33 -14.66
CA ALA A 136 -1.04 5.20 -13.77
C ALA A 136 0.38 4.62 -13.95
N TYR A 137 0.86 3.88 -12.96
CA TYR A 137 2.19 3.27 -12.92
C TYR A 137 2.14 1.75 -12.63
N CYS A 138 0.95 1.18 -12.58
CA CYS A 138 0.72 -0.24 -12.29
C CYS A 138 -0.45 -0.74 -13.14
N ALA A 139 -0.20 -1.64 -14.10
CA ALA A 139 -1.25 -2.18 -14.94
C ALA A 139 -2.21 -3.09 -14.19
N THR A 140 -1.68 -3.94 -13.30
CA THR A 140 -2.49 -4.87 -12.50
C THR A 140 -3.37 -4.17 -11.48
N CYS A 141 -2.98 -2.97 -11.01
CA CYS A 141 -3.77 -2.21 -10.05
C CYS A 141 -4.88 -1.39 -10.72
N ASP A 142 -4.55 -0.76 -11.85
CA ASP A 142 -5.35 0.30 -12.42
C ASP A 142 -5.97 -0.08 -13.77
N GLY A 143 -5.51 -1.18 -14.42
CA GLY A 143 -5.91 -1.55 -15.78
C GLY A 143 -7.41 -1.72 -15.97
N GLU A 144 -8.11 -2.27 -14.99
CA GLU A 144 -9.56 -2.47 -15.03
C GLU A 144 -10.35 -1.17 -15.16
N PHE A 145 -9.86 -0.06 -14.57
CA PHE A 145 -10.52 1.26 -14.65
C PHE A 145 -10.53 1.84 -16.06
N PHE A 146 -9.69 1.30 -16.95
CA PHE A 146 -9.58 1.73 -18.33
C PHE A 146 -10.27 0.75 -19.32
N THR A 147 -11.22 -0.05 -18.83
CA THR A 147 -11.97 -0.99 -19.66
C THR A 147 -12.69 -0.27 -20.79
N GLY A 148 -12.45 -0.74 -22.04
CA GLY A 148 -13.00 -0.15 -23.25
C GLY A 148 -12.37 1.16 -23.73
N LYS A 149 -11.35 1.68 -23.02
CA LYS A 149 -10.65 2.93 -23.36
C LYS A 149 -9.45 2.68 -24.27
N GLU A 150 -9.00 3.75 -24.93
CA GLU A 150 -7.69 3.81 -25.58
C GLU A 150 -6.63 4.01 -24.50
N ILE A 151 -5.62 3.13 -24.46
CA ILE A 151 -4.54 3.17 -23.50
C ILE A 151 -3.22 3.50 -24.18
N PHE A 152 -2.46 4.43 -23.60
CA PHE A 152 -1.10 4.74 -23.99
C PHE A 152 -0.12 4.23 -22.94
N VAL A 153 0.85 3.44 -23.36
CA VAL A 153 1.94 2.94 -22.52
C VAL A 153 3.21 3.71 -22.86
N ILE A 154 3.82 4.38 -21.88
CA ILE A 154 5.05 5.13 -22.05
C ILE A 154 6.21 4.32 -21.50
N GLY A 155 7.06 3.80 -22.39
CA GLY A 155 8.20 2.98 -22.02
C GLY A 155 8.63 2.04 -23.14
N GLY A 156 9.85 1.51 -23.06
CA GLY A 156 10.40 0.56 -24.03
C GLY A 156 11.19 -0.59 -23.37
N GLY A 157 10.97 -0.83 -22.08
CA GLY A 157 11.57 -1.93 -21.34
C GLY A 157 10.65 -3.14 -21.21
N PHE A 158 11.10 -4.14 -20.43
CA PHE A 158 10.34 -5.35 -20.14
C PHE A 158 8.93 -5.05 -19.63
N ALA A 159 8.81 -4.17 -18.61
CA ALA A 159 7.52 -3.81 -18.06
C ALA A 159 6.57 -3.17 -19.10
N ALA A 160 7.07 -2.33 -19.99
CA ALA A 160 6.23 -1.71 -21.02
C ALA A 160 5.69 -2.75 -22.01
N ALA A 161 6.46 -3.77 -22.36
CA ALA A 161 6.04 -4.83 -23.26
C ALA A 161 5.06 -5.79 -22.56
N GLU A 162 5.41 -6.33 -21.40
CA GLU A 162 4.60 -7.30 -20.64
C GLU A 162 3.28 -6.70 -20.15
N GLU A 163 3.36 -5.55 -19.48
CA GLU A 163 2.18 -4.85 -18.94
C GLU A 163 1.30 -4.27 -20.08
N GLY A 164 1.92 -3.90 -21.22
CA GLY A 164 1.18 -3.50 -22.42
C GLY A 164 0.30 -4.62 -22.94
N VAL A 165 0.82 -5.86 -23.00
CA VAL A 165 0.04 -7.05 -23.34
C VAL A 165 -1.04 -7.32 -22.30
N PHE A 166 -0.71 -7.22 -21.01
CA PHE A 166 -1.69 -7.41 -19.94
C PHE A 166 -2.88 -6.44 -20.07
N LEU A 167 -2.62 -5.17 -20.36
CA LEU A 167 -3.64 -4.12 -20.49
C LEU A 167 -4.63 -4.39 -21.63
N THR A 168 -4.27 -5.21 -22.67
CA THR A 168 -5.19 -5.57 -23.77
C THR A 168 -6.42 -6.34 -23.30
N LYS A 169 -6.38 -6.93 -22.10
CA LYS A 169 -7.54 -7.60 -21.48
C LYS A 169 -8.68 -6.63 -21.20
N TYR A 170 -8.36 -5.38 -20.96
CA TYR A 170 -9.30 -4.33 -20.60
C TYR A 170 -9.47 -3.29 -21.70
N ALA A 171 -8.36 -2.87 -22.30
CA ALA A 171 -8.32 -1.81 -23.29
C ALA A 171 -9.10 -2.13 -24.56
N LYS A 172 -9.65 -1.10 -25.17
CA LYS A 172 -10.09 -1.14 -26.57
C LYS A 172 -8.88 -1.31 -27.49
N HIS A 173 -7.83 -0.52 -27.25
CA HIS A 173 -6.55 -0.59 -27.94
C HIS A 173 -5.42 -0.07 -27.03
N VAL A 174 -4.19 -0.57 -27.22
CA VAL A 174 -2.99 -0.14 -26.49
C VAL A 174 -1.97 0.42 -27.47
N THR A 175 -1.52 1.65 -27.25
CA THR A 175 -0.44 2.25 -28.02
C THR A 175 0.80 2.38 -27.14
N ILE A 176 1.88 1.68 -27.48
CA ILE A 176 3.15 1.74 -26.76
C ILE A 176 4.03 2.81 -27.41
N LEU A 177 4.34 3.88 -26.65
CA LEU A 177 5.24 4.96 -27.06
C LEU A 177 6.63 4.72 -26.46
N MET A 178 7.61 4.40 -27.31
CA MET A 178 8.97 4.17 -26.84
C MET A 178 9.96 5.16 -27.45
N ARG A 179 10.88 5.66 -26.63
CA ARG A 179 11.93 6.61 -27.05
C ARG A 179 13.03 5.97 -27.90
N GLY A 180 13.24 4.67 -27.77
CA GLY A 180 14.23 3.89 -28.52
C GLY A 180 13.70 3.40 -29.85
N ALA A 181 14.61 2.87 -30.69
CA ALA A 181 14.26 2.21 -31.93
C ALA A 181 13.66 0.82 -31.71
N ASP A 182 13.91 0.21 -30.55
CA ASP A 182 13.47 -1.13 -30.19
C ASP A 182 13.29 -1.28 -28.69
N PHE A 183 12.56 -2.34 -28.28
CA PHE A 183 12.45 -2.75 -26.89
C PHE A 183 13.81 -3.15 -26.32
N SER A 184 14.05 -2.78 -25.05
CA SER A 184 15.25 -3.17 -24.29
C SER A 184 15.00 -4.40 -23.39
N CYS A 185 14.25 -5.39 -23.87
CA CYS A 185 13.91 -6.62 -23.17
C CYS A 185 14.14 -7.87 -24.02
N ALA A 186 13.85 -9.05 -23.45
CA ALA A 186 13.97 -10.31 -24.16
C ALA A 186 13.11 -10.34 -25.44
N SER A 187 13.64 -10.93 -26.50
CA SER A 187 12.99 -10.96 -27.82
C SER A 187 11.59 -11.55 -27.80
N SER A 188 11.34 -12.57 -26.97
CA SER A 188 10.02 -13.21 -26.84
C SER A 188 8.95 -12.25 -26.34
N THR A 189 9.24 -11.49 -25.27
CA THR A 189 8.29 -10.51 -24.71
C THR A 189 8.06 -9.34 -25.66
N ALA A 190 9.13 -8.86 -26.31
CA ALA A 190 9.03 -7.81 -27.33
C ALA A 190 8.21 -8.26 -28.53
N GLN A 191 8.36 -9.52 -28.96
CA GLN A 191 7.63 -10.09 -30.09
C GLN A 191 6.14 -10.22 -29.78
N GLU A 192 5.78 -10.71 -28.59
CA GLU A 192 4.39 -10.79 -28.15
C GLU A 192 3.68 -9.44 -28.22
N ALA A 193 4.32 -8.38 -27.70
CA ALA A 193 3.77 -7.02 -27.75
C ALA A 193 3.62 -6.49 -29.18
N ARG A 194 4.55 -6.84 -30.11
CA ARG A 194 4.48 -6.38 -31.51
C ARG A 194 3.45 -7.12 -32.35
N GLU A 195 3.23 -8.39 -32.09
CA GLU A 195 2.33 -9.27 -32.87
C GLU A 195 0.89 -9.23 -32.36
N HIS A 196 0.65 -8.61 -31.19
CA HIS A 196 -0.68 -8.55 -30.60
C HIS A 196 -1.62 -7.62 -31.38
N GLU A 197 -2.79 -8.14 -31.80
CA GLU A 197 -3.77 -7.42 -32.62
C GLU A 197 -4.27 -6.09 -32.07
N LYS A 198 -4.31 -5.96 -30.75
CA LYS A 198 -4.73 -4.74 -30.05
C LYS A 198 -3.57 -3.80 -29.69
N ILE A 199 -2.34 -4.08 -30.13
CA ILE A 199 -1.19 -3.24 -29.77
C ILE A 199 -0.61 -2.55 -31.00
N THR A 200 -0.37 -1.24 -30.87
CA THR A 200 0.45 -0.47 -31.81
C THR A 200 1.72 0.00 -31.09
N VAL A 201 2.87 -0.29 -31.69
CA VAL A 201 4.16 0.15 -31.14
C VAL A 201 4.70 1.32 -32.00
N ILE A 202 4.94 2.46 -31.33
CA ILE A 202 5.52 3.66 -31.96
C ILE A 202 6.91 3.88 -31.36
N THR A 203 7.91 3.75 -32.21
CA THR A 203 9.33 3.95 -31.85
C THR A 203 9.71 5.43 -31.99
N HIS A 204 10.84 5.82 -31.40
CA HIS A 204 11.37 7.19 -31.41
C HIS A 204 10.40 8.25 -30.85
N ALA A 205 9.35 7.83 -30.15
CA ALA A 205 8.32 8.72 -29.59
C ALA A 205 8.71 9.25 -28.20
N VAL A 206 8.65 10.57 -28.05
CA VAL A 206 8.84 11.28 -26.79
C VAL A 206 7.56 12.03 -26.46
N VAL A 207 6.94 11.71 -25.33
CA VAL A 207 5.71 12.39 -24.90
C VAL A 207 6.05 13.81 -24.44
N ASP A 208 5.34 14.79 -24.98
CA ASP A 208 5.45 16.21 -24.62
C ASP A 208 4.45 16.59 -23.54
N SER A 209 3.17 16.22 -23.76
CA SER A 209 2.09 16.57 -22.85
C SER A 209 0.91 15.61 -22.91
N ILE A 210 0.19 15.59 -21.80
CA ILE A 210 -1.17 15.08 -21.70
C ILE A 210 -2.05 16.27 -21.33
N GLU A 211 -3.20 16.37 -21.97
CA GLU A 211 -4.14 17.47 -21.82
C GLU A 211 -5.56 16.93 -21.61
N GLY A 212 -6.35 17.65 -20.87
CA GLY A 212 -7.73 17.38 -20.55
C GLY A 212 -8.20 18.30 -19.44
N ASP A 213 -9.45 18.19 -19.06
CA ASP A 213 -10.01 18.96 -17.95
C ASP A 213 -9.85 18.20 -16.63
N ALA A 214 -10.75 17.34 -16.24
CA ALA A 214 -10.63 16.50 -15.05
C ALA A 214 -9.84 15.20 -15.31
N LEU A 215 -9.88 14.69 -16.53
CA LEU A 215 -9.28 13.43 -16.98
C LEU A 215 -8.49 13.64 -18.29
N PRO A 216 -7.51 12.79 -18.62
CA PRO A 216 -6.80 12.88 -19.87
C PRO A 216 -7.71 12.65 -21.08
N GLU A 217 -7.74 13.63 -21.99
CA GLU A 217 -8.52 13.59 -23.24
C GLU A 217 -7.63 13.57 -24.47
N ARG A 218 -6.38 14.01 -24.32
CA ARG A 218 -5.43 14.13 -25.41
C ARG A 218 -4.02 13.81 -24.94
N ILE A 219 -3.25 13.16 -25.82
CA ILE A 219 -1.80 12.97 -25.65
C ILE A 219 -1.07 13.54 -26.86
N ILE A 220 0.06 14.21 -26.62
CA ILE A 220 0.93 14.82 -27.62
C ILE A 220 2.34 14.27 -27.44
N TRP A 221 2.93 13.81 -28.53
CA TRP A 221 4.32 13.37 -28.58
C TRP A 221 4.99 13.86 -29.85
N HIS A 222 6.30 13.81 -29.87
CA HIS A 222 7.07 14.07 -31.06
C HIS A 222 8.02 12.90 -31.40
N ASP A 223 8.31 12.75 -32.66
CA ASP A 223 9.39 11.87 -33.10
C ASP A 223 10.75 12.49 -32.74
N LYS A 224 11.58 11.74 -32.01
CA LYS A 224 12.86 12.21 -31.49
C LYS A 224 13.87 12.55 -32.58
N GLU A 225 13.79 11.94 -33.78
CA GLU A 225 14.72 12.11 -34.87
C GLU A 225 14.31 13.24 -35.82
N THR A 226 13.01 13.28 -36.14
CA THR A 226 12.48 14.28 -37.10
C THR A 226 11.94 15.53 -36.43
N GLY A 227 11.58 15.47 -35.15
CA GLY A 227 10.90 16.54 -34.42
C GLY A 227 9.42 16.70 -34.79
N GLU A 228 8.87 15.83 -35.66
CA GLU A 228 7.47 15.87 -36.06
C GLU A 228 6.55 15.59 -34.87
N LYS A 229 5.56 16.47 -34.66
CA LYS A 229 4.60 16.35 -33.57
C LYS A 229 3.35 15.61 -34.01
N THR A 230 2.92 14.68 -33.19
CA THR A 230 1.67 13.95 -33.35
C THR A 230 0.79 14.19 -32.12
N SER A 231 -0.50 14.34 -32.35
CA SER A 231 -1.52 14.49 -31.30
C SER A 231 -2.61 13.45 -31.51
N TYR A 232 -3.04 12.82 -30.43
CA TYR A 232 -4.18 11.90 -30.43
C TYR A 232 -5.22 12.36 -29.42
N ALA A 233 -6.47 12.33 -29.83
CA ALA A 233 -7.65 12.44 -28.97
C ALA A 233 -8.74 11.53 -29.54
N PRO A 234 -9.54 10.81 -28.73
CA PRO A 234 -10.66 10.02 -29.21
C PRO A 234 -11.68 10.88 -29.97
N ALA A 235 -12.20 10.34 -31.08
CA ALA A 235 -13.13 11.08 -31.96
C ALA A 235 -14.50 11.34 -31.31
N ASP A 236 -14.87 10.51 -30.34
CA ASP A 236 -16.12 10.58 -29.58
C ASP A 236 -16.04 11.49 -28.36
N GLY A 237 -14.91 12.14 -28.12
CA GLY A 237 -14.67 12.96 -26.94
C GLY A 237 -14.49 12.16 -25.66
N ASP A 238 -14.21 10.86 -25.76
CA ASP A 238 -13.91 10.02 -24.61
C ASP A 238 -12.51 10.34 -24.03
N THR A 239 -12.22 9.78 -22.86
CA THR A 239 -10.95 9.94 -22.16
C THR A 239 -9.99 8.83 -22.52
N ILE A 240 -8.69 9.06 -22.30
CA ILE A 240 -7.62 8.08 -22.53
C ILE A 240 -6.98 7.65 -21.20
N GLY A 241 -6.42 6.44 -21.17
CA GLY A 241 -5.56 5.98 -20.10
C GLY A 241 -4.09 6.11 -20.46
N VAL A 242 -3.26 6.49 -19.50
CA VAL A 242 -1.80 6.58 -19.72
C VAL A 242 -1.07 5.80 -18.64
N PHE A 243 -0.28 4.82 -19.04
CA PHE A 243 0.54 4.01 -18.15
C PHE A 243 2.03 4.30 -18.37
N VAL A 244 2.74 4.64 -17.29
CA VAL A 244 4.15 5.03 -17.37
C VAL A 244 5.04 3.91 -16.84
N PHE A 245 5.76 3.23 -17.74
CA PHE A 245 6.72 2.17 -17.41
C PHE A 245 8.14 2.58 -17.84
N ALA A 246 8.61 3.70 -17.31
CA ALA A 246 9.91 4.30 -17.64
C ALA A 246 11.07 3.81 -16.74
N GLY A 247 10.86 2.71 -16.01
CA GLY A 247 11.81 2.13 -15.07
C GLY A 247 11.59 2.63 -13.64
N TYR A 248 12.60 2.39 -12.79
CA TYR A 248 12.55 2.70 -11.36
C TYR A 248 13.69 3.58 -10.92
N GLU A 249 13.48 4.33 -9.85
CA GLU A 249 14.49 5.11 -9.13
C GLU A 249 14.73 4.49 -7.77
N PRO A 250 16.00 4.14 -7.42
CA PRO A 250 16.30 3.58 -6.12
C PRO A 250 16.15 4.62 -5.01
N GLU A 251 15.58 4.20 -3.87
CA GLU A 251 15.42 5.03 -2.67
C GLU A 251 16.71 5.01 -1.83
N ALA A 252 17.79 5.58 -2.38
CA ALA A 252 19.14 5.56 -1.80
C ALA A 252 19.58 6.88 -1.14
N GLU A 253 18.69 7.88 -1.00
CA GLU A 253 19.04 9.20 -0.46
C GLU A 253 19.67 9.14 0.94
N LEU A 254 19.21 8.26 1.81
CA LEU A 254 19.74 8.11 3.17
C LEU A 254 21.22 7.75 3.23
N VAL A 255 21.76 7.16 2.18
CA VAL A 255 23.15 6.74 2.11
C VAL A 255 23.99 7.54 1.13
N ARG A 256 23.42 8.61 0.55
CA ARG A 256 24.15 9.53 -0.31
C ARG A 256 25.29 10.21 0.45
N GLY A 257 26.51 10.09 -0.07
CA GLY A 257 27.72 10.57 0.62
C GLY A 257 28.23 9.68 1.73
N ILE A 258 27.52 8.57 2.06
CA ILE A 258 27.93 7.55 3.03
C ILE A 258 28.44 6.30 2.30
N ALA A 259 27.62 5.72 1.40
CA ALA A 259 27.95 4.54 0.62
C ALA A 259 28.21 4.89 -0.85
N GLU A 260 28.86 3.97 -1.57
CA GLU A 260 29.04 4.09 -3.02
C GLU A 260 27.70 3.87 -3.73
N ILE A 261 27.36 4.81 -4.61
CA ILE A 261 26.17 4.77 -5.45
C ILE A 261 26.64 4.87 -6.91
N ASN A 262 26.10 4.02 -7.79
CA ASN A 262 26.44 4.05 -9.20
C ASN A 262 25.77 5.23 -9.94
N GLU A 263 26.10 5.43 -11.22
CA GLU A 263 25.57 6.50 -12.06
C GLU A 263 24.04 6.49 -12.21
N ARG A 264 23.40 5.34 -11.98
CA ARG A 264 21.94 5.16 -12.03
C ARG A 264 21.27 5.35 -10.66
N GLY A 265 22.02 5.70 -9.61
CA GLY A 265 21.51 5.93 -8.27
C GLY A 265 21.43 4.69 -7.37
N TYR A 266 21.81 3.50 -7.84
CA TYR A 266 21.74 2.26 -7.07
C TYR A 266 22.95 2.09 -6.14
N VAL A 267 22.71 1.56 -4.95
CA VAL A 267 23.76 1.25 -3.98
C VAL A 267 24.63 0.09 -4.46
N VAL A 268 25.94 0.29 -4.43
CA VAL A 268 26.94 -0.73 -4.81
C VAL A 268 27.25 -1.59 -3.60
N THR A 269 27.02 -2.91 -3.74
CA THR A 269 27.32 -3.93 -2.71
C THR A 269 28.18 -5.03 -3.30
N ASP A 270 28.83 -5.77 -2.43
CA ASP A 270 29.50 -7.04 -2.77
C ASP A 270 28.48 -8.20 -2.83
N ARG A 271 28.99 -9.43 -3.01
CA ARG A 271 28.14 -10.63 -3.05
C ARG A 271 27.48 -10.98 -1.71
N GLU A 272 28.00 -10.45 -0.61
CA GLU A 272 27.45 -10.60 0.75
C GLU A 272 26.51 -9.45 1.10
N GLN A 273 26.13 -8.62 0.12
CA GLN A 273 25.27 -7.42 0.28
C GLN A 273 25.87 -6.36 1.21
N GLN A 274 27.19 -6.41 1.44
CA GLN A 274 27.89 -5.42 2.24
C GLN A 274 28.31 -4.23 1.36
N THR A 275 28.18 -3.02 1.89
CA THR A 275 28.77 -1.81 1.27
C THR A 275 30.24 -1.67 1.70
N LYS A 276 30.95 -0.71 1.11
CA LYS A 276 32.33 -0.38 1.57
C LYS A 276 32.37 0.21 3.00
N VAL A 277 31.23 0.57 3.57
CA VAL A 277 31.10 1.11 4.94
C VAL A 277 30.87 -0.02 5.93
N PRO A 278 31.80 -0.28 6.87
CA PRO A 278 31.65 -1.36 7.83
C PRO A 278 30.35 -1.23 8.65
N GLY A 279 29.53 -2.29 8.66
CA GLY A 279 28.27 -2.34 9.37
C GLY A 279 27.10 -1.70 8.62
N LEU A 280 27.29 -1.28 7.37
CA LEU A 280 26.21 -0.85 6.47
C LEU A 280 26.07 -1.88 5.35
N TYR A 281 24.88 -2.46 5.26
CA TYR A 281 24.45 -3.41 4.24
C TYR A 281 23.31 -2.80 3.42
N ALA A 282 23.09 -3.27 2.20
CA ALA A 282 21.93 -2.91 1.42
C ALA A 282 21.38 -4.13 0.69
N ALA A 283 20.05 -4.25 0.55
CA ALA A 283 19.39 -5.41 -0.04
C ALA A 283 18.12 -5.02 -0.82
N GLY A 284 17.77 -5.82 -1.80
CA GLY A 284 16.60 -5.61 -2.64
C GLY A 284 16.84 -4.61 -3.76
N ASP A 285 15.77 -3.97 -4.20
CA ASP A 285 15.77 -3.18 -5.44
C ASP A 285 16.55 -1.87 -5.37
N VAL A 286 16.97 -1.46 -4.19
CA VAL A 286 17.87 -0.32 -3.98
C VAL A 286 19.29 -0.62 -4.47
N CYS A 287 19.65 -1.89 -4.63
CA CYS A 287 20.99 -2.34 -5.03
C CYS A 287 21.16 -2.48 -6.55
N VAL A 288 22.41 -2.50 -7.01
CA VAL A 288 22.77 -2.86 -8.38
C VAL A 288 22.42 -4.31 -8.65
N LYS A 289 21.48 -4.58 -9.55
CA LYS A 289 21.09 -5.93 -9.98
C LYS A 289 20.40 -5.95 -11.33
N GLU A 290 20.43 -7.12 -11.99
CA GLU A 290 19.75 -7.34 -13.26
C GLU A 290 18.26 -7.60 -13.08
N LEU A 291 17.88 -8.48 -12.14
CA LEU A 291 16.52 -8.93 -11.92
C LEU A 291 15.95 -8.34 -10.62
N ARG A 292 14.83 -7.59 -10.76
CA ARG A 292 14.07 -7.01 -9.66
C ARG A 292 12.75 -7.77 -9.49
N GLN A 293 12.75 -8.73 -8.57
CA GLN A 293 11.61 -9.59 -8.23
C GLN A 293 11.57 -9.83 -6.73
N VAL A 294 10.42 -10.23 -6.21
CA VAL A 294 10.26 -10.55 -4.79
C VAL A 294 11.29 -11.59 -4.34
N VAL A 295 11.48 -12.65 -5.13
CA VAL A 295 12.42 -13.74 -4.81
C VAL A 295 13.88 -13.26 -4.71
N THR A 296 14.30 -12.34 -5.60
CA THR A 296 15.67 -11.78 -5.54
C THR A 296 15.83 -10.80 -4.39
N ALA A 297 14.80 -10.04 -4.05
CA ALA A 297 14.80 -9.16 -2.88
C ALA A 297 14.89 -9.97 -1.58
N VAL A 298 14.13 -11.06 -1.46
CA VAL A 298 14.19 -12.00 -0.33
C VAL A 298 15.55 -12.63 -0.20
N SER A 299 16.15 -13.08 -1.32
CA SER A 299 17.51 -13.63 -1.34
C SER A 299 18.55 -12.63 -0.80
N ASP A 300 18.51 -11.39 -1.30
CA ASP A 300 19.44 -10.35 -0.84
C ASP A 300 19.27 -10.07 0.66
N GLY A 301 18.02 -9.96 1.13
CA GLY A 301 17.72 -9.75 2.55
C GLY A 301 18.30 -10.86 3.46
N ALA A 302 18.17 -12.12 3.03
CA ALA A 302 18.72 -13.26 3.76
C ALA A 302 20.26 -13.27 3.77
N ILE A 303 20.90 -12.95 2.63
CA ILE A 303 22.35 -12.85 2.51
C ILE A 303 22.88 -11.71 3.39
N ALA A 304 22.30 -10.52 3.28
CA ALA A 304 22.67 -9.35 4.07
C ALA A 304 22.53 -9.60 5.58
N ALA A 305 21.44 -10.25 5.99
CA ALA A 305 21.19 -10.60 7.38
C ALA A 305 22.28 -11.49 7.97
N THR A 306 22.74 -12.49 7.20
CA THR A 306 23.80 -13.40 7.63
C THR A 306 25.15 -12.67 7.80
N GLY A 307 25.47 -11.72 6.91
CA GLY A 307 26.65 -10.87 7.02
C GLY A 307 26.57 -9.93 8.23
N LEU A 308 25.40 -9.31 8.41
CA LEU A 308 25.13 -8.35 9.48
C LEU A 308 25.11 -9.00 10.87
N GLU A 309 24.61 -10.24 10.99
CA GLU A 309 24.67 -11.03 12.21
C GLU A 309 26.12 -11.25 12.66
N ARG A 310 26.98 -11.71 11.76
CA ARG A 310 28.43 -11.89 12.04
C ARG A 310 29.11 -10.57 12.43
N TYR A 311 28.70 -9.48 11.81
CA TYR A 311 29.19 -8.15 12.15
C TYR A 311 28.75 -7.73 13.56
N ALA A 312 27.48 -7.90 13.90
CA ALA A 312 26.95 -7.61 15.23
C ALA A 312 27.64 -8.42 16.33
N GLU A 313 27.92 -9.71 16.09
CA GLU A 313 28.66 -10.55 17.02
C GLU A 313 30.08 -10.01 17.30
N LYS A 314 30.83 -9.61 16.23
CA LYS A 314 32.12 -8.95 16.37
C LYS A 314 32.03 -7.66 17.19
N MET A 315 30.97 -6.88 17.01
CA MET A 315 30.77 -5.62 17.73
C MET A 315 30.38 -5.85 19.19
N ARG A 316 29.57 -6.86 19.50
CA ARG A 316 29.32 -7.30 20.90
C ARG A 316 30.62 -7.66 21.61
N ALA A 317 31.47 -8.43 20.95
CA ALA A 317 32.78 -8.84 21.50
C ALA A 317 33.72 -7.64 21.70
N LYS A 318 33.75 -6.69 20.73
CA LYS A 318 34.59 -5.50 20.76
C LYS A 318 34.17 -4.50 21.83
N THR A 319 32.88 -4.22 21.92
CA THR A 319 32.34 -3.18 22.81
C THR A 319 32.02 -3.67 24.22
N GLY A 320 31.88 -4.99 24.41
CA GLY A 320 31.37 -5.57 25.65
C GLY A 320 29.89 -5.27 25.91
N GLN A 321 29.19 -4.65 24.97
CA GLN A 321 27.76 -4.34 25.09
C GLN A 321 26.90 -5.44 24.44
N ARG A 322 25.76 -5.73 25.07
CA ARG A 322 24.79 -6.69 24.57
C ARG A 322 23.40 -6.08 24.58
N PRO A 323 22.68 -6.07 23.44
CA PRO A 323 21.27 -5.73 23.39
C PRO A 323 20.45 -6.61 24.33
N VAL A 324 19.46 -6.03 24.98
CA VAL A 324 18.51 -6.73 25.84
C VAL A 324 17.22 -6.90 25.07
N PHE A 325 16.77 -8.14 24.93
CA PHE A 325 15.46 -8.41 24.35
C PHE A 325 14.37 -7.89 25.31
N PRO A 326 13.31 -7.24 24.83
CA PRO A 326 12.15 -7.02 25.65
C PRO A 326 11.67 -8.37 26.20
N GLU A 327 11.21 -8.41 27.44
CA GLU A 327 10.65 -9.64 28.02
C GLU A 327 9.66 -10.22 27.01
N ARG A 328 9.99 -11.40 26.48
CA ARG A 328 9.09 -12.13 25.62
C ARG A 328 7.80 -12.32 26.42
N ARG A 329 6.72 -11.65 26.03
CA ARG A 329 5.40 -12.21 26.28
C ARG A 329 5.44 -13.54 25.58
N GLU A 330 5.42 -14.64 26.34
CA GLU A 330 5.38 -15.99 25.82
C GLU A 330 4.25 -16.08 24.79
N ALA A 331 4.62 -15.99 23.52
CA ALA A 331 3.78 -16.59 22.51
C ALA A 331 3.84 -18.09 22.84
N PRO A 332 2.71 -18.78 22.94
CA PRO A 332 2.72 -20.21 23.21
C PRO A 332 3.63 -20.87 22.15
N HIS A 333 4.76 -21.42 22.59
CA HIS A 333 5.55 -22.34 21.79
C HIS A 333 4.59 -23.44 21.35
N ALA A 334 4.19 -23.43 20.10
CA ALA A 334 3.77 -24.64 19.44
C ALA A 334 5.03 -25.53 19.46
N ALA A 335 5.11 -26.40 20.47
CA ALA A 335 6.02 -27.51 20.46
C ALA A 335 5.83 -28.18 19.10
N ALA A 336 6.95 -28.52 18.45
CA ALA A 336 6.94 -29.35 17.27
C ALA A 336 6.32 -30.71 17.66
N GLU A 337 5.01 -30.78 17.62
CA GLU A 337 4.31 -32.05 17.63
C GLU A 337 4.35 -32.57 16.19
N THR A 338 5.00 -33.74 16.06
CA THR A 338 4.80 -34.63 14.93
C THR A 338 3.31 -34.69 14.57
N PRO A 339 2.96 -34.70 13.28
CA PRO A 339 1.56 -34.68 12.86
C PRO A 339 0.87 -35.94 13.34
N LYS A 340 0.21 -35.87 14.47
CA LYS A 340 -0.93 -36.72 14.78
C LYS A 340 -2.13 -36.06 14.10
N GLU A 341 -2.74 -36.81 13.20
CA GLU A 341 -4.09 -36.55 12.72
C GLU A 341 -5.00 -36.24 13.92
N ALA A 342 -5.19 -34.96 14.20
CA ALA A 342 -6.22 -34.48 15.10
C ALA A 342 -7.27 -33.81 14.22
N SER A 343 -8.39 -34.47 14.10
CA SER A 343 -9.64 -33.93 13.60
C SER A 343 -9.89 -32.55 14.18
N GLY A 344 -9.68 -31.52 13.31
CA GLY A 344 -9.58 -30.13 13.69
C GLY A 344 -10.94 -29.51 13.93
N ALA A 345 -10.92 -28.45 14.67
CA ALA A 345 -11.82 -27.34 14.38
C ALA A 345 -11.06 -26.42 13.41
N ALA A 346 -11.33 -26.55 12.13
CA ALA A 346 -10.99 -25.55 11.14
C ALA A 346 -11.59 -24.23 11.64
N TYR A 347 -10.78 -23.16 11.71
CA TYR A 347 -11.31 -21.80 11.84
C TYR A 347 -12.04 -21.50 10.54
N ASP A 348 -13.31 -21.82 10.50
CA ASP A 348 -14.19 -21.61 9.36
C ASP A 348 -14.75 -20.18 9.45
N GLY A 349 -14.02 -19.20 8.84
CA GLY A 349 -14.49 -17.84 8.84
C GLY A 349 -13.47 -16.82 8.25
N PRO A 350 -13.95 -15.62 7.92
CA PRO A 350 -13.18 -14.60 7.18
C PRO A 350 -12.02 -13.94 7.96
N PHE A 351 -11.82 -14.25 9.25
CA PHE A 351 -10.81 -13.62 10.09
C PHE A 351 -9.80 -14.63 10.63
N SER A 352 -8.50 -14.39 10.40
CA SER A 352 -7.42 -15.19 10.99
C SER A 352 -7.29 -14.92 12.51
N ALA A 353 -6.62 -15.81 13.24
CA ALA A 353 -6.39 -15.64 14.68
C ALA A 353 -5.66 -14.32 15.03
N ASP A 354 -4.72 -13.89 14.17
CA ASP A 354 -3.99 -12.63 14.36
C ASP A 354 -4.87 -11.40 14.15
N VAL A 355 -5.76 -11.46 13.16
CA VAL A 355 -6.77 -10.42 12.92
C VAL A 355 -7.71 -10.32 14.12
N VAL A 356 -8.12 -11.44 14.68
CA VAL A 356 -8.96 -11.49 15.90
C VAL A 356 -8.23 -10.85 17.10
N ALA A 357 -6.94 -11.10 17.28
CA ALA A 357 -6.16 -10.47 18.35
C ALA A 357 -6.06 -8.93 18.19
N GLN A 358 -5.89 -8.46 16.96
CA GLN A 358 -5.92 -7.02 16.64
C GLN A 358 -7.30 -6.41 16.87
N LEU A 359 -8.36 -7.08 16.43
CA LEU A 359 -9.74 -6.67 16.67
C LEU A 359 -10.04 -6.54 18.16
N ASN A 360 -9.65 -7.52 18.97
CA ASN A 360 -9.82 -7.48 20.42
C ASN A 360 -9.13 -6.27 21.05
N THR A 361 -7.95 -5.90 20.53
CA THR A 361 -7.23 -4.70 20.99
C THR A 361 -7.99 -3.41 20.68
N VAL A 362 -8.59 -3.30 19.52
CA VAL A 362 -9.40 -2.14 19.13
C VAL A 362 -10.72 -2.13 19.90
N PHE A 363 -11.43 -3.26 19.94
CA PHE A 363 -12.72 -3.38 20.60
C PHE A 363 -12.67 -3.16 22.12
N SER A 364 -11.56 -3.54 22.77
CA SER A 364 -11.36 -3.23 24.19
C SER A 364 -11.32 -1.73 24.50
N ARG A 365 -10.96 -0.90 23.51
CA ARG A 365 -10.87 0.57 23.64
C ARG A 365 -12.15 1.29 23.23
N MET A 366 -13.11 0.59 22.64
CA MET A 366 -14.42 1.18 22.33
C MET A 366 -15.16 1.52 23.63
N GLU A 367 -15.81 2.68 23.70
CA GLU A 367 -16.53 3.14 24.91
C GLU A 367 -18.02 2.85 24.81
N GLN A 368 -18.63 3.15 23.67
CA GLN A 368 -20.07 3.01 23.46
C GLN A 368 -20.39 1.81 22.56
N PRO A 369 -21.43 1.03 22.88
CA PRO A 369 -21.88 -0.01 21.97
C PRO A 369 -22.52 0.59 20.71
N LEU A 370 -22.35 -0.16 19.60
CA LEU A 370 -22.86 0.21 18.28
C LEU A 370 -23.74 -0.90 17.72
N ARG A 371 -24.63 -0.52 16.81
CA ARG A 371 -25.47 -1.41 16.03
C ARG A 371 -25.10 -1.31 14.55
N LEU A 372 -24.82 -2.45 13.94
CA LEU A 372 -24.55 -2.61 12.52
C LEU A 372 -25.87 -2.96 11.83
N GLU A 373 -26.47 -2.00 11.15
CA GLU A 373 -27.71 -2.19 10.41
C GLU A 373 -27.38 -2.63 8.99
N LEU A 374 -27.82 -3.84 8.62
CA LEU A 374 -27.58 -4.45 7.32
C LEU A 374 -28.77 -4.23 6.40
N TYR A 375 -28.50 -3.68 5.22
CA TYR A 375 -29.44 -3.52 4.13
C TYR A 375 -28.99 -4.43 2.98
N LEU A 376 -29.74 -5.50 2.72
CA LEU A 376 -29.32 -6.62 1.90
C LEU A 376 -30.28 -6.83 0.72
N ASP A 377 -29.77 -7.37 -0.38
CA ASP A 377 -30.50 -7.82 -1.54
C ASP A 377 -30.23 -9.30 -1.83
N ASP A 378 -30.66 -9.81 -2.99
CA ASP A 378 -30.54 -11.23 -3.35
C ASP A 378 -29.18 -11.58 -3.97
N ARG A 379 -28.21 -10.65 -4.04
CA ARG A 379 -26.86 -10.91 -4.59
C ARG A 379 -25.99 -11.70 -3.62
N PRO A 380 -25.07 -12.54 -4.12
CA PRO A 380 -24.14 -13.30 -3.26
C PRO A 380 -23.34 -12.44 -2.27
N VAL A 381 -22.96 -11.22 -2.67
CA VAL A 381 -22.23 -10.27 -1.81
C VAL A 381 -23.04 -9.85 -0.57
N SER A 382 -24.38 -9.89 -0.63
CA SER A 382 -25.24 -9.64 0.53
C SER A 382 -25.14 -10.75 1.58
N GLU A 383 -25.04 -12.00 1.15
CA GLU A 383 -24.82 -13.15 2.05
C GLU A 383 -23.41 -13.08 2.66
N GLU A 384 -22.42 -12.68 1.87
CA GLU A 384 -21.05 -12.49 2.35
C GLU A 384 -21.00 -11.38 3.41
N LEU A 385 -21.63 -10.23 3.15
CA LEU A 385 -21.72 -9.13 4.12
C LEU A 385 -22.40 -9.57 5.42
N ARG A 386 -23.52 -10.31 5.32
CA ARG A 386 -24.22 -10.86 6.48
C ARG A 386 -23.30 -11.75 7.32
N ALA A 387 -22.65 -12.73 6.69
CA ALA A 387 -21.76 -13.65 7.36
C ALA A 387 -20.57 -12.92 8.01
N TYR A 388 -20.00 -11.96 7.29
CA TYR A 388 -18.88 -11.15 7.74
C TYR A 388 -19.22 -10.33 8.98
N MET A 389 -20.32 -9.55 8.96
CA MET A 389 -20.73 -8.70 10.07
C MET A 389 -21.20 -9.50 11.29
N THR A 390 -21.93 -10.61 11.06
CA THR A 390 -22.32 -11.52 12.13
C THR A 390 -21.09 -12.10 12.82
N LYS A 391 -20.09 -12.53 12.05
CA LYS A 391 -18.84 -13.04 12.61
C LYS A 391 -18.06 -11.97 13.35
N LEU A 392 -17.94 -10.75 12.79
CA LEU A 392 -17.27 -9.63 13.44
C LEU A 392 -17.89 -9.30 14.81
N ALA A 393 -19.21 -9.30 14.91
CA ALA A 393 -19.92 -9.03 16.16
C ALA A 393 -19.69 -10.11 17.23
N THR A 394 -19.28 -11.33 16.86
CA THR A 394 -18.96 -12.38 17.87
C THR A 394 -17.69 -12.08 18.68
N PHE A 395 -16.86 -11.15 18.25
CA PHE A 395 -15.59 -10.82 18.93
C PHE A 395 -15.72 -9.75 20.03
N THR A 396 -16.91 -9.15 20.18
CA THR A 396 -17.16 -8.14 21.23
C THR A 396 -18.65 -8.06 21.56
N ASP A 397 -18.96 -7.72 22.80
CA ASP A 397 -20.32 -7.40 23.27
C ASP A 397 -20.76 -5.97 22.89
N LYS A 398 -19.86 -5.19 22.29
CA LYS A 398 -20.13 -3.80 21.88
C LYS A 398 -20.67 -3.66 20.46
N LEU A 399 -20.80 -4.75 19.72
CA LEU A 399 -21.37 -4.75 18.38
C LEU A 399 -22.60 -5.67 18.33
N ALA A 400 -23.72 -5.15 17.85
CA ALA A 400 -24.93 -5.90 17.55
C ALA A 400 -25.26 -5.77 16.07
N VAL A 401 -25.73 -6.84 15.44
CA VAL A 401 -26.14 -6.85 14.02
C VAL A 401 -27.65 -6.91 13.93
N GLU A 402 -28.25 -6.07 13.08
CA GLU A 402 -29.69 -6.05 12.82
C GLU A 402 -29.93 -5.89 11.32
N GLU A 403 -30.76 -6.76 10.73
CA GLU A 403 -31.16 -6.61 9.32
C GLU A 403 -32.35 -5.67 9.20
N LYS A 404 -32.28 -4.74 8.23
CA LYS A 404 -33.33 -3.77 7.94
C LYS A 404 -33.64 -3.71 6.45
N ARG A 405 -34.77 -3.09 6.14
CA ARG A 405 -35.18 -2.82 4.76
C ARG A 405 -35.52 -1.34 4.61
N ASP A 406 -34.88 -0.72 3.64
CA ASP A 406 -35.16 0.65 3.22
C ASP A 406 -34.82 0.75 1.73
N GLU A 407 -35.79 1.01 0.90
CA GLU A 407 -35.63 1.12 -0.56
C GLU A 407 -34.78 2.34 -0.99
N ALA A 408 -34.63 3.32 -0.10
CA ALA A 408 -33.77 4.48 -0.37
C ALA A 408 -32.28 4.19 -0.20
N ILE A 409 -31.91 3.07 0.43
CA ILE A 409 -30.52 2.68 0.68
C ILE A 409 -30.04 1.72 -0.40
N LYS A 410 -28.97 2.08 -1.09
CA LYS A 410 -28.38 1.23 -2.13
C LYS A 410 -27.71 0.02 -1.48
N THR A 411 -28.20 -1.16 -1.81
CA THR A 411 -27.76 -2.46 -1.24
C THR A 411 -26.62 -3.10 -2.04
N PRO A 412 -25.80 -3.99 -1.44
CA PRO A 412 -25.72 -4.26 -0.01
C PRO A 412 -24.99 -3.15 0.75
N CYS A 413 -25.44 -2.89 1.96
CA CYS A 413 -24.89 -1.82 2.80
C CYS A 413 -24.87 -2.22 4.27
N VAL A 414 -23.86 -1.78 5.01
CA VAL A 414 -23.85 -1.73 6.46
C VAL A 414 -23.80 -0.28 6.93
N ARG A 415 -24.78 0.13 7.73
CA ARG A 415 -24.77 1.41 8.45
C ARG A 415 -24.37 1.21 9.89
N VAL A 416 -23.51 2.10 10.37
CA VAL A 416 -23.08 2.11 11.78
C VAL A 416 -24.00 3.05 12.55
N CYS A 417 -24.76 2.51 13.48
CA CYS A 417 -25.73 3.27 14.28
C CYS A 417 -25.41 3.17 15.79
N ARG A 418 -25.86 4.14 16.54
CA ARG A 418 -25.90 4.08 18.01
C ARG A 418 -27.00 3.13 18.45
N THR A 419 -26.99 2.70 19.71
CA THR A 419 -28.01 1.79 20.26
C THR A 419 -29.43 2.35 20.26
N ASP A 420 -29.58 3.68 20.28
CA ASP A 420 -30.86 4.37 20.17
C ASP A 420 -31.40 4.46 18.72
N GLY A 421 -30.65 3.96 17.75
CA GLY A 421 -31.00 3.98 16.33
C GLY A 421 -30.48 5.19 15.58
N THR A 422 -29.80 6.13 16.22
CA THR A 422 -29.21 7.28 15.56
C THR A 422 -28.06 6.83 14.67
N TRP A 423 -28.12 7.15 13.38
CA TRP A 423 -27.02 6.90 12.44
C TRP A 423 -25.80 7.75 12.78
N THR A 424 -24.61 7.14 12.81
CA THR A 424 -23.36 7.83 13.13
C THR A 424 -22.76 8.61 11.95
N GLY A 425 -23.40 8.56 10.79
CA GLY A 425 -22.88 9.12 9.56
C GLY A 425 -21.91 8.20 8.80
N LEU A 426 -21.74 6.95 9.23
CA LEU A 426 -20.84 5.99 8.60
C LEU A 426 -21.63 4.86 7.92
N ALA A 427 -21.37 4.65 6.62
CA ALA A 427 -21.89 3.51 5.87
C ALA A 427 -20.82 2.92 4.95
N PHE A 428 -20.91 1.62 4.69
CA PHE A 428 -20.09 0.92 3.73
C PHE A 428 -20.97 0.03 2.84
N HIS A 429 -20.83 0.19 1.53
CA HIS A 429 -21.56 -0.55 0.51
C HIS A 429 -20.67 -1.62 -0.11
N GLY A 430 -20.95 -2.88 0.18
CA GLY A 430 -20.11 -4.05 -0.10
C GLY A 430 -19.59 -4.68 1.19
N VAL A 431 -18.60 -5.55 1.09
CA VAL A 431 -17.92 -6.18 2.25
C VAL A 431 -16.63 -5.43 2.53
N PRO A 432 -16.45 -4.79 3.71
CA PRO A 432 -15.24 -4.03 4.02
C PRO A 432 -14.05 -4.95 4.29
N GLY A 433 -13.49 -5.51 3.21
CA GLY A 433 -12.32 -6.38 3.19
C GLY A 433 -11.08 -5.71 2.61
N GLY A 434 -10.04 -6.48 2.32
CA GLY A 434 -8.81 -5.97 1.72
C GLY A 434 -8.21 -4.80 2.49
N HIS A 435 -7.84 -3.74 1.78
CA HIS A 435 -7.28 -2.53 2.40
C HIS A 435 -8.31 -1.74 3.21
N GLU A 436 -9.61 -1.85 2.89
CA GLU A 436 -10.68 -1.16 3.62
C GLU A 436 -11.10 -1.85 4.93
N PHE A 437 -10.57 -3.02 5.23
CA PHE A 437 -10.78 -3.67 6.53
C PHE A 437 -10.35 -2.76 7.69
N THR A 438 -9.14 -2.22 7.61
CA THR A 438 -8.59 -1.37 8.67
C THR A 438 -9.36 -0.06 8.81
N SER A 439 -9.72 0.59 7.70
CA SER A 439 -10.50 1.84 7.72
C SER A 439 -11.89 1.64 8.33
N PHE A 440 -12.56 0.54 8.01
CA PHE A 440 -13.86 0.20 8.60
C PHE A 440 -13.76 -0.05 10.12
N ILE A 441 -12.78 -0.84 10.58
CA ILE A 441 -12.58 -1.09 12.02
C ILE A 441 -12.22 0.20 12.78
N LEU A 442 -11.39 1.07 12.19
CA LEU A 442 -11.10 2.38 12.75
C LEU A 442 -12.34 3.29 12.75
N GLY A 443 -13.21 3.17 11.74
CA GLY A 443 -14.52 3.83 11.70
C GLY A 443 -15.41 3.44 12.88
N LEU A 444 -15.50 2.14 13.19
CA LEU A 444 -16.22 1.66 14.38
C LEU A 444 -15.64 2.23 15.67
N TYR A 445 -14.32 2.22 15.81
CA TYR A 445 -13.62 2.82 16.96
C TYR A 445 -13.88 4.33 17.07
N ASN A 446 -13.87 5.04 15.94
CA ASN A 446 -14.16 6.47 15.90
C ASN A 446 -15.60 6.79 16.30
N ALA A 447 -16.57 5.99 15.86
CA ALA A 447 -18.00 6.17 16.15
C ALA A 447 -18.35 5.80 17.61
N SER A 448 -17.65 4.82 18.18
CA SER A 448 -17.82 4.37 19.56
C SER A 448 -17.16 5.29 20.59
N GLY A 449 -16.14 6.06 20.19
CA GLY A 449 -15.26 6.83 21.11
C GLY A 449 -14.20 5.96 21.82
N PRO A 450 -13.07 6.58 22.25
CA PRO A 450 -12.69 7.99 22.12
C PRO A 450 -12.24 8.35 20.69
N GLY A 451 -12.03 7.35 19.83
CA GLY A 451 -11.59 7.51 18.46
C GLY A 451 -10.12 7.91 18.31
N GLN A 452 -9.70 8.06 17.07
CA GLN A 452 -8.35 8.47 16.73
C GLN A 452 -8.09 9.93 17.14
N PRO A 453 -6.86 10.29 17.57
CA PRO A 453 -6.53 11.67 17.92
C PRO A 453 -6.65 12.58 16.68
N VAL A 454 -7.19 13.77 16.89
CA VAL A 454 -7.29 14.85 15.91
C VAL A 454 -6.74 16.12 16.56
N ALA A 455 -6.00 16.93 15.81
CA ALA A 455 -5.46 18.18 16.32
C ALA A 455 -6.59 19.12 16.80
N ASP A 456 -6.34 19.87 17.86
CA ASP A 456 -7.38 20.73 18.43
C ASP A 456 -7.83 21.84 17.47
N GLU A 457 -6.95 22.27 16.57
CA GLU A 457 -7.28 23.19 15.48
C GLU A 457 -8.30 22.59 14.52
N ASP A 458 -8.08 21.33 14.09
CA ASP A 458 -9.00 20.63 13.19
C ASP A 458 -10.33 20.32 13.86
N LYS A 459 -10.34 19.96 15.14
CA LYS A 459 -11.61 19.82 15.90
C LYS A 459 -12.42 21.10 15.89
N ALA A 460 -11.76 22.24 16.14
CA ALA A 460 -12.42 23.53 16.12
C ALA A 460 -12.97 23.91 14.73
N ARG A 461 -12.33 23.43 13.66
CA ARG A 461 -12.83 23.57 12.27
C ARG A 461 -14.07 22.69 12.04
N ILE A 462 -14.01 21.43 12.47
CA ILE A 462 -15.15 20.49 12.36
C ILE A 462 -16.40 21.04 13.08
N GLU A 463 -16.23 21.58 14.28
CA GLU A 463 -17.33 22.16 15.07
C GLU A 463 -17.97 23.39 14.41
N LYS A 464 -17.23 24.10 13.55
CA LYS A 464 -17.71 25.30 12.84
C LYS A 464 -18.48 25.00 11.57
N LEU A 465 -18.50 23.77 11.09
CA LEU A 465 -19.26 23.37 9.90
C LEU A 465 -20.76 23.66 10.11
N LYS A 466 -21.39 24.33 9.15
CA LYS A 466 -22.77 24.80 9.23
C LYS A 466 -23.73 24.09 8.31
N LYS A 467 -23.25 23.65 7.13
CA LYS A 467 -24.06 22.94 6.13
C LYS A 467 -23.98 21.42 6.38
N ASP A 468 -25.05 20.73 6.04
CA ASP A 468 -25.04 19.27 6.03
C ASP A 468 -24.33 18.79 4.76
N MET A 469 -23.28 17.98 4.94
CA MET A 469 -22.40 17.51 3.88
C MET A 469 -22.41 15.98 3.83
N HIS A 470 -22.77 15.46 2.66
CA HIS A 470 -22.74 14.03 2.39
C HIS A 470 -21.56 13.70 1.47
N LEU A 471 -20.66 12.83 1.93
CA LEU A 471 -19.53 12.36 1.14
C LEU A 471 -19.83 10.98 0.56
N THR A 472 -19.95 10.91 -0.75
CA THR A 472 -19.92 9.66 -1.50
C THR A 472 -18.47 9.35 -1.85
N ILE A 473 -17.91 8.24 -1.32
CA ILE A 473 -16.52 7.84 -1.51
C ILE A 473 -16.50 6.54 -2.30
N LEU A 474 -15.81 6.54 -3.42
CA LEU A 474 -15.69 5.39 -4.31
C LEU A 474 -14.31 4.76 -4.15
N VAL A 475 -14.28 3.48 -3.81
CA VAL A 475 -13.05 2.74 -3.48
C VAL A 475 -12.95 1.43 -4.26
N SER A 476 -11.76 0.85 -4.25
CA SER A 476 -11.52 -0.57 -4.55
C SER A 476 -10.81 -1.21 -3.37
N LEU A 477 -11.18 -2.42 -3.01
CA LEU A 477 -10.57 -3.14 -1.88
C LEU A 477 -9.07 -3.44 -2.09
N THR A 478 -8.58 -3.33 -3.32
CA THR A 478 -7.16 -3.49 -3.67
C THR A 478 -6.39 -2.15 -3.69
N CYS A 479 -7.05 -1.02 -3.50
CA CYS A 479 -6.44 0.30 -3.52
C CYS A 479 -5.74 0.62 -2.20
N THR A 480 -4.43 0.84 -2.24
CA THR A 480 -3.62 1.16 -1.05
C THR A 480 -3.79 2.60 -0.55
N MET A 481 -4.30 3.50 -1.41
CA MET A 481 -4.48 4.92 -1.09
C MET A 481 -5.88 5.24 -0.55
N CYS A 482 -6.85 4.35 -0.79
CA CYS A 482 -8.25 4.54 -0.38
C CYS A 482 -8.43 4.62 1.15
N PRO A 483 -7.77 3.80 1.99
CA PRO A 483 -8.00 3.81 3.43
C PRO A 483 -7.69 5.14 4.12
N GLU A 484 -6.73 5.93 3.62
CA GLU A 484 -6.39 7.22 4.20
C GLU A 484 -7.56 8.21 4.06
N LEU A 485 -8.16 8.28 2.86
CA LEU A 485 -9.34 9.11 2.62
C LEU A 485 -10.54 8.64 3.43
N VAL A 486 -10.85 7.33 3.39
CA VAL A 486 -11.98 6.74 4.11
C VAL A 486 -11.87 6.98 5.61
N THR A 487 -10.69 6.71 6.21
CA THR A 487 -10.47 6.94 7.64
C THR A 487 -10.61 8.41 8.01
N SER A 488 -10.08 9.33 7.19
CA SER A 488 -10.18 10.77 7.43
C SER A 488 -11.63 11.26 7.37
N ALA A 489 -12.38 10.85 6.34
CA ALA A 489 -13.78 11.21 6.18
C ALA A 489 -14.66 10.67 7.32
N GLN A 490 -14.50 9.39 7.67
CA GLN A 490 -15.20 8.75 8.77
C GLN A 490 -14.83 9.39 10.12
N ARG A 491 -13.59 9.84 10.29
CA ARG A 491 -13.20 10.54 11.51
C ARG A 491 -13.90 11.90 11.64
N ILE A 492 -14.00 12.67 10.56
CA ILE A 492 -14.77 13.93 10.55
C ILE A 492 -16.26 13.65 10.82
N ALA A 493 -16.87 12.67 10.15
CA ALA A 493 -18.26 12.28 10.35
C ALA A 493 -18.55 11.86 11.80
N SER A 494 -17.62 11.13 12.45
CA SER A 494 -17.77 10.72 13.85
C SER A 494 -17.74 11.89 14.85
N LEU A 495 -17.19 13.04 14.47
CA LEU A 495 -17.07 14.25 15.27
C LEU A 495 -18.14 15.32 14.95
N SER A 496 -18.77 15.25 13.77
CA SER A 496 -19.77 16.21 13.34
C SER A 496 -21.06 15.52 12.88
N PRO A 497 -22.22 15.82 13.48
CA PRO A 497 -23.50 15.28 12.99
C PRO A 497 -23.93 15.82 11.62
N ARG A 498 -23.20 16.81 11.09
CA ARG A 498 -23.45 17.43 9.79
C ARG A 498 -22.74 16.75 8.64
N VAL A 499 -21.79 15.85 8.94
CA VAL A 499 -21.01 15.16 7.92
C VAL A 499 -21.40 13.69 7.93
N THR A 500 -21.73 13.16 6.76
CA THR A 500 -22.03 11.74 6.58
C THR A 500 -21.19 11.16 5.44
N THR A 501 -20.89 9.86 5.52
CA THR A 501 -20.02 9.18 4.55
C THR A 501 -20.64 7.87 4.10
N ASP A 502 -20.82 7.70 2.80
CA ASP A 502 -21.15 6.45 2.15
C ASP A 502 -19.93 5.98 1.32
N VAL A 503 -19.34 4.86 1.68
CA VAL A 503 -18.19 4.27 1.00
C VAL A 503 -18.67 3.12 0.13
N TYR A 504 -18.38 3.17 -1.18
CA TYR A 504 -18.80 2.16 -2.17
C TYR A 504 -17.62 1.39 -2.72
N ASP A 505 -17.64 0.07 -2.60
CA ASP A 505 -16.72 -0.78 -3.36
C ASP A 505 -17.21 -0.91 -4.81
N LEU A 506 -16.49 -0.30 -5.74
CA LEU A 506 -16.86 -0.24 -7.15
C LEU A 506 -16.95 -1.60 -7.84
N ASN A 507 -16.39 -2.66 -7.27
CA ASN A 507 -16.55 -4.02 -7.80
C ASN A 507 -18.00 -4.51 -7.69
N HIS A 508 -18.76 -3.97 -6.75
CA HIS A 508 -20.16 -4.32 -6.53
C HIS A 508 -21.15 -3.27 -7.02
N PHE A 509 -20.64 -2.11 -7.45
CA PHE A 509 -21.43 -0.96 -7.92
C PHE A 509 -20.91 -0.40 -9.25
N PRO A 510 -20.90 -1.20 -10.33
CA PRO A 510 -20.38 -0.78 -11.64
C PRO A 510 -21.16 0.39 -12.25
N ASP A 511 -22.44 0.53 -11.90
CA ASP A 511 -23.28 1.65 -12.32
C ASP A 511 -22.79 3.02 -11.80
N LEU A 512 -22.15 3.07 -10.63
CA LEU A 512 -21.51 4.28 -10.12
C LEU A 512 -20.23 4.60 -10.89
N ARG A 513 -19.49 3.57 -11.31
CA ARG A 513 -18.30 3.74 -12.16
C ARG A 513 -18.69 4.40 -13.49
N GLU A 514 -19.75 3.90 -14.12
CA GLU A 514 -20.26 4.45 -15.38
C GLU A 514 -20.85 5.85 -15.19
N LYS A 515 -21.72 6.02 -14.19
CA LYS A 515 -22.41 7.29 -13.92
C LYS A 515 -21.45 8.46 -13.74
N TYR A 516 -20.35 8.25 -13.02
CA TYR A 516 -19.39 9.29 -12.68
C TYR A 516 -18.09 9.21 -13.51
N ASN A 517 -18.03 8.33 -14.53
CA ASN A 517 -16.85 8.11 -15.37
C ASN A 517 -15.55 7.92 -14.54
N VAL A 518 -15.61 7.03 -13.52
CA VAL A 518 -14.52 6.85 -12.56
C VAL A 518 -13.36 6.12 -13.20
N MET A 519 -12.23 6.79 -13.35
CA MET A 519 -10.99 6.29 -13.96
C MET A 519 -9.92 5.87 -12.93
N SER A 520 -10.04 6.28 -11.68
CA SER A 520 -9.15 5.86 -10.60
C SER A 520 -9.79 6.05 -9.23
N VAL A 521 -9.27 5.34 -8.23
CA VAL A 521 -9.67 5.44 -6.83
C VAL A 521 -8.45 5.73 -5.93
N PRO A 522 -8.64 6.38 -4.76
CA PRO A 522 -9.92 6.89 -4.23
C PRO A 522 -10.41 8.12 -4.97
N CYS A 523 -11.70 8.18 -5.16
CA CYS A 523 -12.37 9.42 -5.56
C CYS A 523 -13.61 9.63 -4.70
N PHE A 524 -14.05 10.87 -4.60
CA PHE A 524 -15.18 11.25 -3.75
C PHE A 524 -15.85 12.51 -4.25
N MET A 525 -17.08 12.73 -3.79
CA MET A 525 -17.84 13.91 -4.10
C MET A 525 -18.66 14.37 -2.88
N PHE A 526 -18.96 15.65 -2.83
CA PHE A 526 -19.84 16.23 -1.83
C PHE A 526 -21.24 16.43 -2.43
N ASN A 527 -22.28 15.90 -1.77
CA ASN A 527 -23.69 16.10 -2.14
C ASN A 527 -23.99 15.85 -3.64
N ASP A 528 -23.40 14.78 -4.22
CA ASP A 528 -23.47 14.46 -5.66
C ASP A 528 -22.94 15.57 -6.60
N GLY A 529 -22.04 16.40 -6.11
CA GLY A 529 -21.38 17.48 -6.85
C GLY A 529 -20.20 17.03 -7.70
N GLU A 530 -19.15 17.87 -7.74
CA GLU A 530 -17.93 17.61 -8.50
C GLU A 530 -17.13 16.45 -7.93
N LEU A 531 -16.47 15.66 -8.81
CA LEU A 531 -15.66 14.51 -8.45
C LEU A 531 -14.24 14.96 -8.09
N HIS A 532 -13.81 14.65 -6.88
CA HIS A 532 -12.45 14.86 -6.37
C HIS A 532 -11.66 13.56 -6.35
N PHE A 533 -10.34 13.63 -6.55
CA PHE A 533 -9.47 12.47 -6.63
C PHE A 533 -8.35 12.47 -5.59
N GLY A 534 -7.82 11.27 -5.35
CA GLY A 534 -6.65 11.01 -4.54
C GLY A 534 -6.92 11.04 -3.03
N LYS A 535 -5.95 10.53 -2.28
CA LYS A 535 -5.99 10.49 -0.83
C LYS A 535 -6.01 11.88 -0.21
N LYS A 536 -6.74 12.03 0.87
CA LYS A 536 -6.81 13.26 1.67
C LYS A 536 -6.71 12.90 3.14
N ASN A 537 -5.88 13.61 3.87
CA ASN A 537 -5.89 13.58 5.34
C ASN A 537 -6.96 14.53 5.90
N VAL A 538 -7.16 14.52 7.22
CA VAL A 538 -8.21 15.32 7.87
C VAL A 538 -8.10 16.82 7.54
N PRO A 539 -6.94 17.51 7.68
CA PRO A 539 -6.81 18.92 7.32
C PRO A 539 -7.17 19.21 5.86
N GLN A 540 -6.66 18.39 4.91
CA GLN A 540 -6.93 18.56 3.48
C GLN A 540 -8.39 18.38 3.11
N LEU A 541 -9.08 17.43 3.77
CA LEU A 541 -10.50 17.22 3.55
C LEU A 541 -11.33 18.34 4.15
N LEU A 542 -10.91 18.91 5.28
CA LEU A 542 -11.54 20.09 5.86
C LEU A 542 -11.39 21.34 4.97
N ASP A 543 -10.25 21.50 4.30
CA ASP A 543 -10.05 22.60 3.34
C ASP A 543 -11.10 22.55 2.22
N LEU A 544 -11.40 21.36 1.71
CA LEU A 544 -12.42 21.16 0.67
C LEU A 544 -13.83 21.37 1.23
N LEU A 545 -14.16 20.80 2.41
CA LEU A 545 -15.47 21.01 3.05
C LEU A 545 -15.78 22.49 3.29
N GLU A 546 -14.79 23.27 3.74
CA GLU A 546 -14.94 24.71 3.94
C GLU A 546 -15.08 25.51 2.62
N GLN A 547 -14.55 24.98 1.51
CA GLN A 547 -14.76 25.55 0.18
C GLN A 547 -16.19 25.30 -0.31
N GLU A 548 -16.73 24.10 -0.12
CA GLU A 548 -18.10 23.74 -0.45
C GLU A 548 -19.15 24.47 0.40
N GLU A 549 -18.77 24.96 1.57
CA GLU A 549 -19.64 25.79 2.40
C GLU A 549 -19.80 27.23 1.88
N LYS A 550 -18.89 27.72 1.04
CA LYS A 550 -18.94 29.08 0.49
C LYS A 550 -19.90 29.18 -0.67
#